data_49d5cc27b883f116eb2a6f19ed976591
#
_entry.id   49d5cc27b883f116eb2a6f19ed976591
#
_cell.length_a   1.000
_cell.length_b   1.000
_cell.length_c   1.000
_cell.angle_alpha   90.00
_cell.angle_beta   90.00
_cell.angle_gamma   90.00
#
_symmetry.space_group_name_H-M   'P 1'
#
loop_
_entity.id
_entity.type
_entity.pdbx_description
1 polymer ?
#
loop_
_entity_poly.entity_id
_entity_poly.type
_entity_poly.pdbx_seq_one_letter_code
_entity_poly.pdbx_strand_id
1 'polypeptide(L)'
;MYRISQIKLALGEPKELLPKKIKKKLGNSIEIKGYKIVKESIDARDKGDIKFVYTVDFDVEQRQGAREIALKPDPKKNLSIAPDMSYKAPEPGVRELKHRPVIAGFGPCGIFCALILAQQGYRPIVLERGKCVSERAEDVQNFWAGGALNTESNVQFGEGGAGTFS
;
A
#
# COMPACT_ATOMS: atom_id res chain seq x y z
N MET A 1 3.86 10.02 16.04
CA MET A 1 4.59 9.52 14.86
C MET A 1 4.77 10.64 13.86
N TYR A 2 5.93 10.76 13.25
CA TYR A 2 6.30 11.76 12.26
C TYR A 2 6.61 11.10 10.94
N ARG A 3 6.41 11.79 9.83
CA ARG A 3 6.78 11.36 8.48
C ARG A 3 7.87 12.28 7.93
N ILE A 4 8.94 11.68 7.43
CA ILE A 4 9.99 12.40 6.71
C ILE A 4 10.17 11.78 5.32
N SER A 5 10.30 12.61 4.30
CA SER A 5 10.55 12.16 2.94
C SER A 5 11.89 12.67 2.41
N GLN A 6 12.27 12.20 1.21
CA GLN A 6 13.54 12.56 0.57
C GLN A 6 14.77 12.17 1.41
N ILE A 7 14.72 11.01 2.07
CA ILE A 7 15.91 10.40 2.67
C ILE A 7 16.57 9.52 1.61
N LYS A 8 17.80 9.83 1.26
CA LYS A 8 18.52 9.17 0.16
C LYS A 8 19.58 8.21 0.70
N LEU A 9 19.60 7.01 0.11
CA LEU A 9 20.69 6.04 0.24
C LEU A 9 21.34 5.82 -1.14
N ALA A 10 22.65 5.69 -1.17
CA ALA A 10 23.36 5.25 -2.37
C ALA A 10 23.09 3.76 -2.64
N LEU A 11 23.37 3.31 -3.86
CA LEU A 11 23.36 1.89 -4.17
C LEU A 11 24.32 1.14 -3.24
N GLY A 12 23.84 0.04 -2.63
CA GLY A 12 24.62 -0.74 -1.67
C GLY A 12 24.64 -0.21 -0.23
N GLU A 13 24.14 1.00 0.06
CA GLU A 13 23.99 1.43 1.45
C GLU A 13 22.83 0.67 2.13
N PRO A 14 23.06 0.08 3.31
CA PRO A 14 22.02 -0.69 4.01
C PRO A 14 20.92 0.22 4.59
N LYS A 15 19.69 -0.31 4.65
CA LYS A 15 18.50 0.44 5.14
C LYS A 15 18.62 0.83 6.62
N GLU A 16 19.42 0.13 7.37
CA GLU A 16 19.75 0.40 8.78
C GLU A 16 20.41 1.77 8.99
N LEU A 17 20.91 2.39 7.93
CA LEU A 17 21.44 3.76 7.96
C LEU A 17 20.33 4.83 7.95
N LEU A 18 19.08 4.49 7.65
CA LEU A 18 17.97 5.45 7.60
C LEU A 18 17.83 6.27 8.89
N PRO A 19 17.83 5.69 10.11
CA PRO A 19 17.76 6.48 11.34
C PRO A 19 18.90 7.47 11.47
N LYS A 20 20.12 7.08 11.11
CA LYS A 20 21.29 7.98 11.13
C LYS A 20 21.14 9.15 10.16
N LYS A 21 20.63 8.89 8.94
CA LYS A 21 20.41 9.95 7.93
C LYS A 21 19.25 10.88 8.35
N ILE A 22 18.21 10.35 8.98
CA ILE A 22 17.12 11.15 9.55
C ILE A 22 17.65 12.09 10.65
N LYS A 23 18.43 11.57 11.62
CA LYS A 23 19.08 12.36 12.65
C LYS A 23 19.94 13.47 12.07
N LYS A 24 20.77 13.17 11.08
CA LYS A 24 21.61 14.17 10.40
C LYS A 24 20.78 15.30 9.80
N LYS A 25 19.60 14.97 9.20
CA LYS A 25 18.72 15.96 8.56
C LYS A 25 17.92 16.80 9.55
N LEU A 26 17.51 16.23 10.68
CA LEU A 26 16.67 16.90 11.68
C LEU A 26 17.46 17.54 12.82
N GLY A 27 18.66 17.05 13.08
CA GLY A 27 19.54 17.41 14.20
C GLY A 27 19.87 16.19 15.06
N ASN A 28 21.10 16.12 15.53
CA ASN A 28 21.62 14.95 16.25
C ASN A 28 21.06 14.80 17.69
N SER A 29 20.25 15.76 18.16
CA SER A 29 19.67 15.76 19.50
C SER A 29 18.45 14.84 19.66
N ILE A 30 17.91 14.30 18.55
CA ILE A 30 16.77 13.40 18.60
C ILE A 30 17.23 11.93 18.66
N GLU A 31 16.50 11.13 19.43
CA GLU A 31 16.63 9.68 19.42
C GLU A 31 15.42 9.06 18.73
N ILE A 32 15.64 8.13 17.80
CA ILE A 32 14.58 7.44 17.05
C ILE A 32 14.32 6.13 17.78
N LYS A 33 13.10 5.97 18.31
CA LYS A 33 12.66 4.76 19.01
C LYS A 33 12.33 3.63 18.05
N GLY A 34 11.72 3.96 16.92
CA GLY A 34 11.34 3.00 15.88
C GLY A 34 11.01 3.72 14.57
N TYR A 35 11.05 3.00 13.48
CA TYR A 35 10.71 3.54 12.18
C TYR A 35 10.07 2.49 11.27
N LYS A 36 9.29 2.98 10.30
CA LYS A 36 8.66 2.16 9.24
C LYS A 36 8.90 2.83 7.89
N ILE A 37 9.39 2.08 6.93
CA ILE A 37 9.49 2.54 5.55
C ILE A 37 8.08 2.53 4.93
N VAL A 38 7.63 3.70 4.50
CA VAL A 38 6.30 3.91 3.88
C VAL A 38 6.40 3.83 2.37
N LYS A 39 7.50 4.36 1.81
CA LYS A 39 7.74 4.37 0.37
C LYS A 39 9.22 4.25 0.09
N GLU A 40 9.54 3.43 -0.88
CA GLU A 40 10.85 3.31 -1.52
C GLU A 40 10.72 3.65 -2.99
N SER A 41 11.61 4.46 -3.52
CA SER A 41 11.62 4.89 -4.92
C SER A 41 13.06 4.98 -5.40
N ILE A 42 13.26 4.94 -6.70
CA ILE A 42 14.58 5.09 -7.32
C ILE A 42 14.67 6.49 -7.94
N ASP A 43 15.74 7.20 -7.63
CA ASP A 43 16.13 8.45 -8.30
C ASP A 43 17.30 8.12 -9.24
N ALA A 44 16.97 7.97 -10.53
CA ALA A 44 17.91 7.65 -11.61
C ALA A 44 18.02 8.79 -12.63
N ARG A 45 17.69 10.03 -12.25
CA ARG A 45 17.81 11.21 -13.13
C ARG A 45 19.26 11.47 -13.51
N ASP A 46 20.18 11.19 -12.60
CA ASP A 46 21.61 11.09 -12.88
C ASP A 46 22.01 9.61 -12.93
N LYS A 47 22.36 9.14 -14.13
CA LYS A 47 22.74 7.74 -14.34
C LYS A 47 24.06 7.37 -13.65
N GLY A 48 24.92 8.35 -13.37
CA GLY A 48 26.16 8.16 -12.64
C GLY A 48 26.00 8.15 -11.11
N ASP A 49 24.83 8.60 -10.60
CA ASP A 49 24.57 8.73 -9.17
C ASP A 49 23.14 8.30 -8.81
N ILE A 50 22.81 7.05 -9.12
CA ILE A 50 21.50 6.45 -8.82
C ILE A 50 21.36 6.27 -7.29
N LYS A 51 20.21 6.67 -6.75
CA LYS A 51 19.91 6.58 -5.32
C LYS A 51 18.55 5.97 -5.05
N PHE A 52 18.43 5.26 -3.94
CA PHE A 52 17.14 4.98 -3.34
C PHE A 52 16.66 6.18 -2.54
N VAL A 53 15.37 6.50 -2.67
CA VAL A 53 14.72 7.62 -1.99
C VAL A 53 13.59 7.08 -1.12
N TYR A 54 13.66 7.35 0.17
CA TYR A 54 12.74 6.81 1.16
C TYR A 54 11.81 7.89 1.72
N THR A 55 10.56 7.48 1.97
CA THR A 55 9.65 8.12 2.90
C THR A 55 9.51 7.21 4.12
N VAL A 56 9.75 7.76 5.30
CA VAL A 56 9.85 7.00 6.54
C VAL A 56 8.97 7.64 7.60
N ASP A 57 8.14 6.82 8.25
CA ASP A 57 7.45 7.18 9.48
C ASP A 57 8.31 6.75 10.66
N PHE A 58 8.42 7.60 11.67
CA PHE A 58 9.27 7.33 12.83
C PHE A 58 8.72 7.97 14.11
N ASP A 59 9.10 7.37 15.23
CA ASP A 59 8.85 7.92 16.57
C ASP A 59 10.15 8.39 17.21
N VAL A 60 10.04 9.45 17.99
CA VAL A 60 11.17 9.96 18.77
C VAL A 60 11.06 9.48 20.23
N GLU A 61 12.18 9.11 20.79
CA GLU A 61 12.28 8.76 22.19
C GLU A 61 12.29 10.04 23.05
N GLN A 62 11.43 10.04 24.07
CA GLN A 62 11.47 11.07 25.10
C GLN A 62 12.51 10.66 26.14
N ARG A 63 13.54 11.46 26.34
CA ARG A 63 14.46 11.27 27.46
C ARG A 63 13.72 11.60 28.76
N GLN A 64 13.81 10.72 29.77
CA GLN A 64 13.28 11.00 31.12
C GLN A 64 13.83 12.35 31.61
N GLY A 65 12.91 13.25 31.97
CA GLY A 65 13.24 14.59 32.47
C GLY A 65 13.48 15.67 31.41
N ALA A 66 13.42 15.35 30.10
CA ALA A 66 13.46 16.38 29.07
C ALA A 66 12.04 16.89 28.75
N ARG A 67 11.91 18.17 28.42
CA ARG A 67 10.67 18.71 27.83
C ARG A 67 10.31 17.90 26.62
N GLU A 68 9.00 17.64 26.46
CA GLU A 68 8.46 16.93 25.32
C GLU A 68 9.06 17.45 24.00
N ILE A 69 9.82 16.58 23.31
CA ILE A 69 10.40 16.94 22.02
C ILE A 69 9.29 16.80 20.97
N ALA A 70 8.42 17.80 20.90
CA ALA A 70 7.49 17.92 19.78
C ALA A 70 8.25 18.51 18.59
N LEU A 71 8.62 17.65 17.63
CA LEU A 71 9.13 18.12 16.36
C LEU A 71 8.02 18.89 15.65
N LYS A 72 8.31 20.14 15.28
CA LYS A 72 7.37 20.93 14.47
C LYS A 72 7.49 20.49 13.00
N PRO A 73 6.37 20.32 12.27
CA PRO A 73 6.41 20.13 10.83
C PRO A 73 7.28 21.19 10.17
N ASP A 74 8.15 20.77 9.27
CA ASP A 74 9.07 21.65 8.55
C ASP A 74 9.12 21.24 7.07
N PRO A 75 8.43 21.97 6.19
CA PRO A 75 8.43 21.69 4.76
C PRO A 75 9.83 21.70 4.12
N LYS A 76 10.76 22.55 4.63
CA LYS A 76 12.15 22.62 4.12
C LYS A 76 12.92 21.33 4.41
N LYS A 77 12.58 20.64 5.48
CA LYS A 77 13.15 19.34 5.86
C LYS A 77 12.33 18.17 5.37
N ASN A 78 11.21 18.41 4.67
CA ASN A 78 10.22 17.40 4.29
C ASN A 78 9.71 16.58 5.48
N LEU A 79 9.47 17.27 6.60
CA LEU A 79 8.97 16.71 7.85
C LEU A 79 7.52 17.10 8.05
N SER A 80 6.67 16.12 8.33
CA SER A 80 5.25 16.29 8.66
C SER A 80 4.83 15.36 9.79
N ILE A 81 3.65 15.55 10.31
CA ILE A 81 2.98 14.52 11.12
C ILE A 81 2.59 13.39 10.18
N ALA A 82 2.83 12.14 10.58
CA ALA A 82 2.41 10.98 9.82
C ALA A 82 0.87 10.92 9.78
N PRO A 83 0.25 10.88 8.59
CA PRO A 83 -1.19 10.74 8.50
C PRO A 83 -1.63 9.36 9.00
N ASP A 84 -2.80 9.30 9.62
CA ASP A 84 -3.47 8.02 9.89
C ASP A 84 -3.94 7.43 8.55
N MET A 85 -3.31 6.34 8.14
CA MET A 85 -3.64 5.59 6.93
C MET A 85 -4.53 4.39 7.22
N SER A 86 -5.04 4.24 8.44
CA SER A 86 -5.95 3.16 8.77
C SER A 86 -7.27 3.33 8.00
N TYR A 87 -7.67 2.25 7.33
CA TYR A 87 -8.99 2.22 6.72
C TYR A 87 -10.05 2.05 7.79
N LYS A 88 -11.03 2.95 7.80
CA LYS A 88 -12.23 2.84 8.64
C LYS A 88 -13.40 2.55 7.72
N ALA A 89 -13.96 1.35 7.83
CA ALA A 89 -15.18 1.04 7.12
C ALA A 89 -16.31 2.00 7.57
N PRO A 90 -17.17 2.45 6.65
CA PRO A 90 -18.36 3.21 7.04
C PRO A 90 -19.24 2.35 7.96
N GLU A 91 -19.92 3.01 8.90
CA GLU A 91 -20.87 2.32 9.77
C GLU A 91 -22.01 1.70 8.94
N PRO A 92 -22.43 0.47 9.27
CA PRO A 92 -23.54 -0.15 8.57
C PRO A 92 -24.83 0.67 8.77
N GLY A 93 -25.68 0.69 7.74
CA GLY A 93 -26.98 1.35 7.83
C GLY A 93 -27.89 0.66 8.84
N VAL A 94 -28.76 1.44 9.48
CA VAL A 94 -29.73 0.93 10.47
C VAL A 94 -30.95 0.26 9.84
N ARG A 95 -31.15 0.43 8.53
CA ARG A 95 -32.28 -0.17 7.83
C ARG A 95 -31.97 -1.61 7.45
N GLU A 96 -32.80 -2.55 7.85
CA GLU A 96 -32.68 -3.93 7.40
C GLU A 96 -32.93 -4.03 5.88
N LEU A 97 -32.04 -4.75 5.18
CA LEU A 97 -32.21 -5.01 3.76
C LEU A 97 -33.17 -6.20 3.55
N LYS A 98 -34.17 -6.01 2.70
CA LYS A 98 -35.11 -7.09 2.31
C LYS A 98 -34.44 -8.22 1.54
N HIS A 99 -33.37 -7.90 0.80
CA HIS A 99 -32.63 -8.83 -0.04
C HIS A 99 -31.13 -8.68 0.18
N ARG A 100 -30.39 -9.74 -0.11
CA ARG A 100 -28.94 -9.74 -0.07
C ARG A 100 -28.37 -8.78 -1.15
N PRO A 101 -27.35 -7.99 -0.86
CA PRO A 101 -26.66 -7.19 -1.88
C PRO A 101 -26.10 -8.08 -2.98
N VAL A 102 -26.22 -7.63 -4.23
CA VAL A 102 -25.62 -8.29 -5.39
C VAL A 102 -24.48 -7.44 -5.91
N ILE A 103 -23.30 -8.06 -6.09
CA ILE A 103 -22.10 -7.43 -6.63
C ILE A 103 -21.87 -8.03 -8.02
N ALA A 104 -21.86 -7.18 -9.05
CA ALA A 104 -21.58 -7.59 -10.41
C ALA A 104 -20.09 -7.44 -10.71
N GLY A 105 -19.40 -8.55 -10.89
CA GLY A 105 -17.96 -8.65 -11.14
C GLY A 105 -17.14 -8.98 -9.88
N PHE A 106 -16.10 -9.78 -10.06
CA PHE A 106 -15.18 -10.21 -8.99
C PHE A 106 -13.72 -9.80 -9.30
N GLY A 107 -13.56 -8.63 -9.90
CA GLY A 107 -12.28 -7.95 -9.97
C GLY A 107 -11.94 -7.24 -8.64
N PRO A 108 -10.85 -6.45 -8.56
CA PRO A 108 -10.41 -5.83 -7.30
C PRO A 108 -11.51 -5.05 -6.56
N CYS A 109 -12.31 -4.28 -7.27
CA CYS A 109 -13.43 -3.54 -6.67
C CYS A 109 -14.49 -4.48 -6.06
N GLY A 110 -14.90 -5.50 -6.81
CA GLY A 110 -15.91 -6.48 -6.35
C GLY A 110 -15.43 -7.30 -5.16
N ILE A 111 -14.15 -7.69 -5.13
CA ILE A 111 -13.53 -8.41 -4.02
C ILE A 111 -13.58 -7.59 -2.74
N PHE A 112 -13.10 -6.33 -2.77
CA PHE A 112 -13.11 -5.48 -1.58
C PHE A 112 -14.53 -5.07 -1.15
N CYS A 113 -15.44 -4.85 -2.10
CA CYS A 113 -16.85 -4.60 -1.80
C CYS A 113 -17.46 -5.81 -1.07
N ALA A 114 -17.23 -7.02 -1.59
CA ALA A 114 -17.72 -8.25 -0.98
C ALA A 114 -17.13 -8.46 0.42
N LEU A 115 -15.84 -8.21 0.60
CA LEU A 115 -15.15 -8.33 1.88
C LEU A 115 -15.77 -7.39 2.93
N ILE A 116 -15.90 -6.10 2.60
CA ILE A 116 -16.46 -5.10 3.54
C ILE A 116 -17.91 -5.43 3.89
N LEU A 117 -18.74 -5.75 2.90
CA LEU A 117 -20.13 -6.12 3.15
C LEU A 117 -20.24 -7.39 4.00
N ALA A 118 -19.38 -8.39 3.75
CA ALA A 118 -19.35 -9.62 4.55
C ALA A 118 -18.91 -9.35 5.99
N GLN A 119 -17.88 -8.53 6.20
CA GLN A 119 -17.43 -8.12 7.53
C GLN A 119 -18.52 -7.39 8.33
N GLN A 120 -19.40 -6.67 7.63
CA GLN A 120 -20.55 -5.99 8.23
C GLN A 120 -21.81 -6.87 8.32
N GLY A 121 -21.74 -8.16 7.98
CA GLY A 121 -22.83 -9.11 8.14
C GLY A 121 -23.85 -9.17 7.00
N TYR A 122 -23.65 -8.45 5.89
CA TYR A 122 -24.64 -8.37 4.81
C TYR A 122 -24.75 -9.62 3.93
N ARG A 123 -23.84 -10.56 3.96
CA ARG A 123 -23.83 -11.80 3.15
C ARG A 123 -24.06 -11.55 1.65
N PRO A 124 -23.19 -10.78 0.96
CA PRO A 124 -23.39 -10.42 -0.44
C PRO A 124 -23.42 -11.65 -1.37
N ILE A 125 -24.08 -11.50 -2.52
CA ILE A 125 -23.98 -12.44 -3.64
C ILE A 125 -23.05 -11.80 -4.66
N VAL A 126 -22.02 -12.53 -5.08
CA VAL A 126 -21.07 -12.06 -6.13
C VAL A 126 -21.36 -12.82 -7.41
N LEU A 127 -21.51 -12.08 -8.49
CA LEU A 127 -21.67 -12.62 -9.85
C LEU A 127 -20.41 -12.27 -10.65
N GLU A 128 -19.72 -13.29 -11.15
CA GLU A 128 -18.58 -13.13 -12.05
C GLU A 128 -18.87 -13.85 -13.37
N ARG A 129 -18.61 -13.15 -14.48
CA ARG A 129 -18.84 -13.69 -15.82
C ARG A 129 -17.73 -14.65 -16.24
N GLY A 130 -16.49 -14.32 -15.88
CA GLY A 130 -15.33 -15.10 -16.27
C GLY A 130 -15.13 -16.34 -15.42
N LYS A 131 -14.19 -17.16 -15.84
CA LYS A 131 -13.83 -18.41 -15.15
C LYS A 131 -13.16 -18.15 -13.80
N CYS A 132 -13.12 -19.17 -12.95
CA CYS A 132 -12.32 -19.16 -11.72
C CYS A 132 -10.81 -19.09 -12.04
N VAL A 133 -10.01 -18.69 -11.08
CA VAL A 133 -8.57 -18.42 -11.26
C VAL A 133 -7.83 -19.63 -11.84
N SER A 134 -8.11 -20.84 -11.38
CA SER A 134 -7.44 -22.05 -11.84
C SER A 134 -7.66 -22.32 -13.34
N GLU A 135 -8.91 -22.35 -13.78
CA GLU A 135 -9.26 -22.56 -15.19
C GLU A 135 -8.79 -21.41 -16.09
N ARG A 136 -8.89 -20.18 -15.57
CA ARG A 136 -8.44 -18.99 -16.28
C ARG A 136 -6.92 -18.97 -16.45
N ALA A 137 -6.16 -19.47 -15.46
CA ALA A 137 -4.71 -19.58 -15.56
C ALA A 137 -4.29 -20.51 -16.71
N GLU A 138 -5.01 -21.63 -16.91
CA GLU A 138 -4.75 -22.53 -18.03
C GLU A 138 -5.00 -21.84 -19.38
N ASP A 139 -6.10 -21.10 -19.54
CA ASP A 139 -6.42 -20.37 -20.77
C ASP A 139 -5.34 -19.30 -21.07
N VAL A 140 -4.88 -18.60 -20.05
CA VAL A 140 -3.84 -17.57 -20.20
C VAL A 140 -2.48 -18.18 -20.55
N GLN A 141 -2.09 -19.28 -19.92
CA GLN A 141 -0.86 -20.00 -20.25
C GLN A 141 -0.88 -20.54 -21.68
N ASN A 142 -2.00 -21.11 -22.11
CA ASN A 142 -2.17 -21.58 -23.48
C ASN A 142 -2.03 -20.44 -24.49
N PHE A 143 -2.61 -19.29 -24.22
CA PHE A 143 -2.46 -18.10 -25.05
C PHE A 143 -1.00 -17.63 -25.13
N TRP A 144 -0.30 -17.55 -24.00
CA TRP A 144 1.11 -17.14 -23.97
C TRP A 144 2.04 -18.15 -24.63
N ALA A 145 1.66 -19.43 -24.70
CA ALA A 145 2.37 -20.46 -25.45
C ALA A 145 2.12 -20.42 -26.99
N GLY A 146 1.42 -19.37 -27.46
CA GLY A 146 1.12 -19.19 -28.88
C GLY A 146 -0.24 -19.76 -29.34
N GLY A 147 -1.09 -20.17 -28.43
CA GLY A 147 -2.47 -20.58 -28.70
C GLY A 147 -3.39 -19.41 -29.06
N ALA A 148 -4.62 -19.74 -29.51
CA ALA A 148 -5.61 -18.72 -29.83
C ALA A 148 -6.12 -17.98 -28.59
N LEU A 149 -6.40 -16.69 -28.75
CA LEU A 149 -7.04 -15.88 -27.69
C LEU A 149 -8.46 -16.39 -27.43
N ASN A 150 -8.75 -16.76 -26.18
CA ASN A 150 -10.11 -16.98 -25.73
C ASN A 150 -10.75 -15.66 -25.35
N THR A 151 -11.77 -15.18 -26.09
CA THR A 151 -12.46 -13.91 -25.84
C THR A 151 -13.28 -13.91 -24.57
N GLU A 152 -13.66 -15.08 -24.05
CA GLU A 152 -14.45 -15.24 -22.83
C GLU A 152 -13.59 -15.60 -21.60
N SER A 153 -12.28 -15.83 -21.76
CA SER A 153 -11.37 -16.16 -20.66
C SER A 153 -9.94 -15.77 -21.02
N ASN A 154 -9.44 -14.69 -20.42
CA ASN A 154 -8.12 -14.13 -20.72
C ASN A 154 -7.62 -13.28 -19.53
N VAL A 155 -6.51 -12.53 -19.72
CA VAL A 155 -5.90 -11.68 -18.66
C VAL A 155 -6.74 -10.47 -18.27
N GLN A 156 -7.77 -10.08 -19.02
CA GLN A 156 -8.50 -8.83 -18.81
C GLN A 156 -9.60 -8.94 -17.75
N PHE A 157 -10.29 -10.06 -17.68
CA PHE A 157 -11.43 -10.25 -16.80
C PHE A 157 -11.54 -11.70 -16.28
N GLY A 158 -12.41 -11.89 -15.30
CA GLY A 158 -12.60 -13.12 -14.56
C GLY A 158 -12.25 -12.94 -13.09
N GLU A 159 -12.29 -14.01 -12.33
CA GLU A 159 -11.97 -13.98 -10.89
C GLU A 159 -10.60 -13.32 -10.64
N GLY A 160 -10.58 -12.31 -9.78
CA GLY A 160 -9.40 -11.53 -9.46
C GLY A 160 -9.09 -10.37 -10.43
N GLY A 161 -9.77 -10.30 -11.58
CA GLY A 161 -9.56 -9.28 -12.61
C GLY A 161 -8.17 -9.36 -13.27
N ALA A 162 -7.75 -8.29 -13.95
CA ALA A 162 -6.46 -8.25 -14.65
C ALA A 162 -5.25 -8.36 -13.70
N GLY A 163 -5.38 -7.92 -12.44
CA GLY A 163 -4.32 -7.99 -11.45
C GLY A 163 -3.87 -9.38 -11.04
N THR A 164 -4.65 -10.42 -11.37
CA THR A 164 -4.29 -11.81 -11.07
C THR A 164 -3.00 -12.27 -11.79
N PHE A 165 -2.69 -11.67 -12.95
CA PHE A 165 -1.57 -12.05 -13.81
C PHE A 165 -0.54 -10.92 -14.00
N SER A 166 -0.55 -9.88 -13.19
CA SER A 166 0.38 -8.74 -13.26
C SER A 166 1.66 -8.96 -12.42
#